data_2fa8bf281f1e5020bb73935210663fcc
#
_entry.id   2fa8bf281f1e5020bb73935210663fcc
#
_cell.length_a   1.000
_cell.length_b   1.000
_cell.length_c   1.000
_cell.angle_alpha   90.00
_cell.angle_beta   90.00
_cell.angle_gamma   90.00
#
_symmetry.space_group_name_H-M   'P 1'
#
loop_
_entity.id
_entity.type
_entity.pdbx_description
1 polymer ?
#
loop_
_entity_poly.entity_id
_entity_poly.type
_entity_poly.pdbx_seq_one_letter_code
_entity_poly.pdbx_strand_id
1 'polypeptide(L)'
;MSLSIGIVGLPNVGKSTLFNALTKNNVLAANYPFATIEPNVGMVGVPDARLPKLAEIFSSEKILPAVVSFVDIAGIVKGASEGAGLGNKFLANIRETDAICQVIRVFNDGDVVHVDGRIDPGSDMETRSEEHTSELQSHLM
;
A
#
# COMPACT_ATOMS: atom_id res chain seq x y z
N MET A 1 -16.20 7.19 -4.88
CA MET A 1 -14.78 6.93 -5.11
C MET A 1 -14.15 6.50 -3.81
N SER A 2 -13.39 5.42 -3.79
CA SER A 2 -12.59 5.00 -2.65
C SER A 2 -11.16 5.48 -2.86
N LEU A 3 -10.53 5.99 -1.79
CA LEU A 3 -9.11 6.34 -1.81
C LEU A 3 -8.28 5.07 -2.00
N SER A 4 -7.35 5.10 -2.93
CA SER A 4 -6.42 4.01 -3.21
C SER A 4 -5.01 4.37 -2.74
N ILE A 5 -4.42 3.53 -1.89
CA ILE A 5 -3.08 3.72 -1.33
C ILE A 5 -2.18 2.56 -1.73
N GLY A 6 -1.12 2.86 -2.47
CA GLY A 6 -0.08 1.89 -2.79
C GLY A 6 0.90 1.71 -1.63
N ILE A 7 1.08 0.48 -1.16
CA ILE A 7 2.09 0.16 -0.15
C ILE A 7 3.37 -0.27 -0.86
N VAL A 8 4.43 0.48 -0.65
CA VAL A 8 5.75 0.21 -1.23
C VAL A 8 6.81 0.04 -0.14
N GLY A 9 7.84 -0.72 -0.41
CA GLY A 9 8.93 -0.94 0.54
C GLY A 9 9.96 -1.91 -0.02
N LEU A 10 11.16 -1.87 0.56
CA LEU A 10 12.19 -2.86 0.26
C LEU A 10 11.76 -4.25 0.76
N PRO A 11 12.34 -5.34 0.22
CA PRO A 11 12.09 -6.67 0.77
C PRO A 11 12.45 -6.76 2.25
N ASN A 12 11.68 -7.55 3.01
CA ASN A 12 11.91 -7.83 4.44
C ASN A 12 11.84 -6.61 5.38
N VAL A 13 11.12 -5.57 5.01
CA VAL A 13 10.87 -4.40 5.87
C VAL A 13 9.58 -4.52 6.71
N GLY A 14 8.79 -5.57 6.48
CA GLY A 14 7.50 -5.77 7.14
C GLY A 14 6.28 -5.32 6.30
N LYS A 15 6.47 -5.05 5.01
CA LYS A 15 5.41 -4.61 4.10
C LYS A 15 4.24 -5.58 4.04
N SER A 16 4.49 -6.86 3.80
CA SER A 16 3.45 -7.89 3.75
C SER A 16 2.77 -8.11 5.10
N THR A 17 3.52 -7.98 6.19
CA THR A 17 2.96 -8.06 7.54
C THR A 17 2.00 -6.91 7.80
N LEU A 18 2.38 -5.69 7.42
CA LEU A 18 1.52 -4.51 7.52
C LEU A 18 0.26 -4.66 6.65
N PHE A 19 0.43 -5.06 5.40
CA PHE A 19 -0.68 -5.29 4.47
C PHE A 19 -1.68 -6.32 5.03
N ASN A 20 -1.19 -7.46 5.50
CA ASN A 20 -2.02 -8.49 6.11
C ASN A 20 -2.72 -8.02 7.39
N ALA A 21 -2.04 -7.24 8.22
CA ALA A 21 -2.64 -6.68 9.43
C ALA A 21 -3.76 -5.70 9.13
N LEU A 22 -3.59 -4.85 8.11
CA LEU A 22 -4.61 -3.89 7.68
C LEU A 22 -5.81 -4.58 7.02
N THR A 23 -5.58 -5.63 6.25
CA THR A 23 -6.61 -6.28 5.42
C THR A 23 -7.25 -7.49 6.08
N LYS A 24 -6.83 -7.86 7.28
CA LYS A 24 -7.26 -9.06 8.01
C LYS A 24 -8.77 -9.13 8.28
N ASN A 25 -9.46 -8.01 8.24
CA ASN A 25 -10.90 -7.90 8.45
C ASN A 25 -11.67 -7.71 7.13
N ASN A 26 -11.35 -8.44 6.11
CA ASN A 26 -11.95 -8.42 4.76
C ASN A 26 -13.48 -8.71 4.71
N VAL A 27 -14.17 -8.68 5.84
CA VAL A 27 -15.62 -8.84 5.94
C VAL A 27 -16.39 -7.75 5.17
N LEU A 28 -15.74 -6.62 4.90
CA LEU A 28 -16.35 -5.49 4.20
C LEU A 28 -16.48 -5.68 2.69
N ALA A 29 -15.60 -6.48 2.06
CA ALA A 29 -15.64 -6.70 0.61
C ALA A 29 -16.97 -7.36 0.16
N ALA A 30 -17.55 -8.23 0.98
CA ALA A 30 -18.82 -8.89 0.71
C ALA A 30 -20.04 -7.94 0.72
N ASN A 31 -19.93 -6.77 1.36
CA ASN A 31 -21.02 -5.81 1.50
C ASN A 31 -21.04 -4.72 0.41
N TYR A 32 -19.98 -4.68 -0.42
CA TYR A 32 -19.89 -3.72 -1.53
C TYR A 32 -20.11 -4.43 -2.86
N PRO A 33 -21.21 -4.13 -3.57
CA PRO A 33 -21.60 -4.87 -4.80
C PRO A 33 -20.61 -4.74 -5.96
N PHE A 34 -19.64 -3.84 -5.88
CA PHE A 34 -18.63 -3.59 -6.91
C PHE A 34 -17.19 -3.89 -6.46
N ALA A 35 -17.03 -4.60 -5.33
CA ALA A 35 -15.70 -5.00 -4.86
C ALA A 35 -15.14 -6.11 -5.75
N THR A 36 -14.14 -5.79 -6.55
CA THR A 36 -13.34 -6.77 -7.28
C THR A 36 -12.32 -7.37 -6.32
N ILE A 37 -12.33 -8.68 -6.15
CA ILE A 37 -11.32 -9.38 -5.34
C ILE A 37 -10.07 -9.54 -6.20
N GLU A 38 -9.11 -8.64 -6.01
CA GLU A 38 -7.78 -8.77 -6.60
C GLU A 38 -6.79 -9.28 -5.56
N PRO A 39 -5.83 -10.16 -5.92
CA PRO A 39 -4.97 -10.84 -4.94
C PRO A 39 -4.06 -9.90 -4.14
N ASN A 40 -3.81 -8.71 -4.65
CA ASN A 40 -2.92 -7.71 -4.03
C ASN A 40 -3.65 -6.44 -3.58
N VAL A 41 -4.98 -6.49 -3.51
CA VAL A 41 -5.81 -5.36 -3.08
C VAL A 41 -6.63 -5.74 -1.87
N GLY A 42 -6.54 -4.94 -0.83
CA GLY A 42 -7.34 -5.09 0.38
C GLY A 42 -8.17 -3.85 0.65
N MET A 43 -9.46 -4.02 0.87
CA MET A 43 -10.38 -2.93 1.21
C MET A 43 -10.57 -2.87 2.72
N VAL A 44 -10.41 -1.70 3.29
CA VAL A 44 -10.52 -1.45 4.73
C VAL A 44 -11.52 -0.34 4.99
N GLY A 45 -12.51 -0.62 5.86
CA GLY A 45 -13.45 0.41 6.31
C GLY A 45 -12.79 1.39 7.26
N VAL A 46 -13.04 2.67 7.06
CA VAL A 46 -12.55 3.73 7.94
C VAL A 46 -13.45 3.81 9.19
N PRO A 47 -12.95 3.58 10.41
CA PRO A 47 -13.74 3.72 11.61
C PRO A 47 -14.20 5.16 11.79
N ASP A 48 -15.50 5.37 11.95
CA ASP A 48 -16.08 6.69 12.21
C ASP A 48 -17.19 6.58 13.25
N ALA A 49 -16.93 7.07 14.45
CA ALA A 49 -17.87 7.02 15.57
C ALA A 49 -19.12 7.90 15.37
N ARG A 50 -19.13 8.78 14.37
CA ARG A 50 -20.28 9.63 14.04
C ARG A 50 -21.37 8.87 13.28
N LEU A 51 -20.99 7.82 12.55
CA LEU A 51 -21.93 7.06 11.71
C LEU A 51 -23.09 6.44 12.52
N PRO A 52 -22.86 5.76 13.65
CA PRO A 52 -23.95 5.23 14.45
C PRO A 52 -24.91 6.32 14.97
N LYS A 53 -24.37 7.47 15.38
CA LYS A 53 -25.18 8.61 15.86
C LYS A 53 -26.05 9.21 14.75
N LEU A 54 -25.49 9.35 13.56
CA LEU A 54 -26.23 9.82 12.39
C LEU A 54 -27.29 8.82 11.98
N ALA A 55 -27.00 7.54 12.01
CA ALA A 55 -27.96 6.48 11.69
C ALA A 55 -29.16 6.49 12.67
N GLU A 56 -28.92 6.74 13.93
CA GLU A 56 -29.98 6.88 14.94
C GLU A 56 -30.86 8.09 14.66
N ILE A 57 -30.28 9.26 14.39
CA ILE A 57 -31.02 10.51 14.10
C ILE A 57 -31.87 10.37 12.85
N PHE A 58 -31.36 9.76 11.80
CA PHE A 58 -32.05 9.63 10.51
C PHE A 58 -32.79 8.29 10.34
N SER A 59 -32.82 7.45 11.36
CA SER A 59 -33.44 6.11 11.32
C SER A 59 -32.95 5.28 10.12
N SER A 60 -31.64 5.32 9.86
CA SER A 60 -31.02 4.63 8.74
C SER A 60 -30.94 3.13 9.00
N GLU A 61 -31.42 2.33 8.08
CA GLU A 61 -31.37 0.86 8.19
C GLU A 61 -29.96 0.30 7.97
N LYS A 62 -29.11 1.00 7.23
CA LYS A 62 -27.78 0.55 6.84
C LYS A 62 -26.72 1.61 7.10
N ILE A 63 -25.64 1.20 7.72
CA ILE A 63 -24.46 2.04 7.96
C ILE A 63 -23.34 1.53 7.06
N LEU A 64 -22.83 2.39 6.15
CA LEU A 64 -21.70 2.09 5.29
C LEU A 64 -20.56 3.08 5.57
N PRO A 65 -19.47 2.63 6.19
CA PRO A 65 -18.30 3.48 6.37
C PRO A 65 -17.62 3.80 5.04
N ALA A 66 -16.84 4.86 5.02
CA ALA A 66 -15.91 5.10 3.92
C ALA A 66 -14.89 3.95 3.82
N VAL A 67 -14.40 3.68 2.63
CA VAL A 67 -13.47 2.60 2.36
C VAL A 67 -12.18 3.14 1.77
N VAL A 68 -11.06 2.59 2.23
CA VAL A 68 -9.74 2.79 1.64
C VAL A 68 -9.27 1.47 1.05
N SER A 69 -8.79 1.52 -0.18
CA SER A 69 -8.17 0.38 -0.84
C SER A 69 -6.66 0.44 -0.65
N PHE A 70 -6.08 -0.62 -0.09
CA PHE A 70 -4.63 -0.80 -0.04
C PHE A 70 -4.19 -1.74 -1.15
N VAL A 71 -3.19 -1.32 -1.90
CA VAL A 71 -2.59 -2.12 -2.98
C VAL A 71 -1.17 -2.51 -2.56
N ASP A 72 -0.91 -3.80 -2.44
CA ASP A 72 0.45 -4.30 -2.19
C ASP A 72 1.26 -4.25 -3.47
N ILE A 73 2.13 -3.27 -3.59
CA ILE A 73 2.99 -3.10 -4.75
C ILE A 73 4.30 -3.86 -4.50
N ALA A 74 4.61 -4.82 -5.36
CA ALA A 74 5.82 -5.61 -5.27
C ALA A 74 7.06 -4.70 -5.23
N GLY A 75 7.93 -4.92 -4.25
CA GLY A 75 9.13 -4.12 -4.06
C GLY A 75 10.12 -4.30 -5.21
N ILE A 76 10.68 -3.21 -5.70
CA ILE A 76 11.84 -3.25 -6.59
C ILE A 76 13.10 -3.33 -5.73
N VAL A 77 13.99 -4.25 -6.05
CA VAL A 77 15.34 -4.32 -5.48
C VAL A 77 16.23 -3.34 -6.26
N LYS A 78 17.15 -2.66 -5.56
CA LYS A 78 18.13 -1.78 -6.18
C LYS A 78 18.84 -2.50 -7.33
N GLY A 79 18.84 -1.91 -8.52
CA GLY A 79 19.39 -2.52 -9.74
C GLY A 79 18.40 -3.39 -10.54
N ALA A 80 17.23 -3.75 -10.02
CA ALA A 80 16.20 -4.48 -10.76
C ALA A 80 15.40 -3.57 -11.72
N SER A 81 15.50 -2.26 -11.56
CA SER A 81 14.92 -1.26 -12.46
C SER A 81 15.58 -1.23 -13.84
N GLU A 82 16.77 -1.80 -13.99
CA GLU A 82 17.47 -1.92 -15.28
C GLU A 82 16.92 -3.06 -16.17
N GLY A 83 16.10 -3.94 -15.60
CA GLY A 83 15.40 -4.97 -16.37
C GLY A 83 14.04 -4.43 -16.88
N ALA A 84 13.90 -4.31 -18.19
CA ALA A 84 12.81 -3.60 -18.91
C ALA A 84 11.35 -4.06 -18.62
N GLY A 85 11.09 -5.04 -17.76
CA GLY A 85 9.75 -5.55 -17.49
C GLY A 85 9.19 -5.23 -16.11
N LEU A 86 10.00 -5.22 -15.05
CA LEU A 86 9.56 -5.06 -13.67
C LEU A 86 9.34 -3.59 -13.30
N GLY A 87 10.17 -2.68 -13.80
CA GLY A 87 10.03 -1.25 -13.59
C GLY A 87 8.73 -0.69 -14.15
N ASN A 88 8.33 -1.13 -15.34
CA ASN A 88 7.09 -0.69 -15.98
C ASN A 88 5.84 -1.14 -15.22
N LYS A 89 5.83 -2.36 -14.68
CA LYS A 89 4.73 -2.84 -13.83
C LYS A 89 4.63 -2.08 -12.52
N PHE A 90 5.76 -1.80 -11.90
CA PHE A 90 5.81 -1.01 -10.67
C PHE A 90 5.25 0.40 -10.88
N LEU A 91 5.68 1.08 -11.94
CA LEU A 91 5.17 2.40 -12.32
C LEU A 91 3.68 2.40 -12.65
N ALA A 92 3.22 1.41 -13.39
CA ALA A 92 1.81 1.26 -13.70
C ALA A 92 0.98 1.13 -12.42
N ASN A 93 1.41 0.28 -11.48
CA ASN A 93 0.73 0.11 -10.20
C ASN A 93 0.73 1.39 -9.35
N ILE A 94 1.83 2.13 -9.34
CA ILE A 94 1.90 3.43 -8.63
C ILE A 94 0.94 4.46 -9.23
N ARG A 95 0.86 4.52 -10.54
CA ARG A 95 -0.03 5.48 -11.23
C ARG A 95 -1.51 5.23 -10.99
N GLU A 96 -1.88 4.02 -10.68
CA GLU A 96 -3.26 3.64 -10.37
C GLU A 96 -3.67 3.98 -8.94
N THR A 97 -2.74 4.44 -8.11
CA THR A 97 -3.00 4.79 -6.72
C THR A 97 -3.05 6.30 -6.49
N ASP A 98 -3.90 6.75 -5.57
CA ASP A 98 -4.04 8.16 -5.22
C ASP A 98 -2.94 8.64 -4.27
N ALA A 99 -2.39 7.72 -3.48
CA ALA A 99 -1.33 8.01 -2.51
C ALA A 99 -0.39 6.80 -2.37
N ILE A 100 0.80 7.05 -1.85
CA ILE A 100 1.82 6.04 -1.61
C ILE A 100 2.17 6.00 -0.12
N CYS A 101 2.14 4.80 0.45
CA CYS A 101 2.62 4.51 1.79
C CYS A 101 3.95 3.77 1.69
N GLN A 102 5.03 4.46 2.01
CA GLN A 102 6.37 3.86 2.01
C GLN A 102 6.65 3.20 3.37
N VAL A 103 6.95 1.91 3.35
CA VAL A 103 7.32 1.13 4.54
C VAL A 103 8.84 1.06 4.64
N ILE A 104 9.37 1.55 5.75
CA ILE A 104 10.80 1.52 6.06
C ILE A 104 11.04 0.69 7.33
N ARG A 105 12.18 0.01 7.37
CA ARG A 105 12.57 -0.82 8.50
C ARG A 105 13.37 -0.01 9.51
N VAL A 106 12.85 0.11 10.72
CA VAL A 106 13.54 0.73 11.86
C VAL A 106 13.89 -0.26 12.98
N PHE A 107 13.37 -1.49 12.90
CA PHE A 107 13.64 -2.53 13.90
C PHE A 107 14.89 -3.34 13.56
N ASN A 108 15.55 -3.88 14.58
CA ASN A 108 16.67 -4.77 14.44
C ASN A 108 16.25 -6.18 14.84
N ASP A 109 16.27 -7.11 13.88
CA ASP A 109 15.98 -8.51 14.08
C ASP A 109 16.99 -9.33 13.28
N GLY A 110 17.84 -10.08 14.00
CA GLY A 110 18.89 -10.90 13.41
C GLY A 110 18.37 -12.05 12.54
N ASP A 111 17.13 -12.48 12.75
CA ASP A 111 16.51 -13.56 11.98
C ASP A 111 15.88 -13.07 10.67
N VAL A 112 15.74 -11.76 10.51
CA VAL A 112 15.20 -11.13 9.29
C VAL A 112 16.31 -10.37 8.58
N VAL A 113 16.76 -10.90 7.45
CA VAL A 113 17.84 -10.31 6.65
C VAL A 113 17.35 -9.04 5.93
N HIS A 114 18.07 -7.93 6.14
CA HIS A 114 17.90 -6.74 5.30
C HIS A 114 18.62 -6.92 3.97
N VAL A 115 18.06 -6.38 2.88
CA VAL A 115 18.60 -6.53 1.52
C VAL A 115 20.05 -5.99 1.40
N ASP A 116 20.32 -4.86 2.06
CA ASP A 116 21.66 -4.24 2.06
C ASP A 116 22.55 -4.70 3.22
N GLY A 117 22.12 -5.69 4.01
CA GLY A 117 22.86 -6.21 5.16
C GLY A 117 22.99 -5.24 6.34
N ARG A 118 22.33 -4.09 6.27
CA ARG A 118 22.33 -3.05 7.31
C ARG A 118 20.93 -2.47 7.49
N ILE A 119 20.68 -1.91 8.68
CA ILE A 119 19.45 -1.19 8.97
C ILE A 119 19.76 0.30 8.98
N ASP A 120 19.38 0.98 7.93
CA ASP A 120 19.51 2.42 7.77
C ASP A 120 18.24 3.00 7.12
N PRO A 121 17.25 3.40 7.94
CA PRO A 121 15.99 3.92 7.44
C PRO A 121 16.14 5.15 6.54
N GLY A 122 17.13 6.00 6.83
CA GLY A 122 17.39 7.20 6.03
C GLY A 122 17.84 6.86 4.62
N SER A 123 18.81 5.95 4.50
CA SER A 123 19.29 5.46 3.20
C SER A 123 18.21 4.72 2.42
N ASP A 124 17.36 3.96 3.09
CA ASP A 124 16.23 3.25 2.46
C ASP A 124 15.19 4.23 1.87
N MET A 125 14.94 5.33 2.57
CA MET A 125 14.08 6.41 2.07
C MET A 125 14.68 7.09 0.83
N GLU A 126 15.96 7.43 0.88
CA GLU A 126 16.65 8.08 -0.24
C GLU A 126 16.67 7.19 -1.48
N THR A 127 17.01 5.93 -1.33
CA THR A 127 17.03 4.96 -2.43
C THR A 127 15.70 4.89 -3.15
N ARG A 128 14.59 4.86 -2.39
CA ARG A 128 13.24 4.84 -2.96
C ARG A 128 12.85 6.14 -3.64
N SER A 129 13.20 7.26 -3.02
CA SER A 129 12.91 8.58 -3.57
C SER A 129 13.66 8.81 -4.88
N GLU A 130 14.92 8.40 -4.97
CA GLU A 130 15.71 8.47 -6.20
C GLU A 130 15.16 7.56 -7.30
N GLU A 131 14.77 6.33 -7.00
CA GLU A 131 14.14 5.41 -7.95
C GLU A 131 12.84 6.01 -8.49
N HIS A 132 11.97 6.54 -7.65
CA HIS A 132 10.74 7.22 -8.04
C HIS A 132 11.00 8.43 -8.95
N THR A 133 11.95 9.28 -8.59
CA THR A 133 12.27 10.49 -9.36
C THR A 133 12.89 10.14 -10.69
N SER A 134 13.82 9.22 -10.73
CA SER A 134 14.49 8.74 -11.94
C SER A 134 13.50 8.13 -12.94
N GLU A 135 12.58 7.30 -12.47
CA GLU A 135 11.57 6.65 -13.31
C GLU A 135 10.50 7.62 -13.82
N LEU A 136 10.07 8.57 -13.01
CA LEU A 136 9.18 9.64 -13.44
C LEU A 136 9.82 10.56 -14.49
N GLN A 137 11.10 10.89 -14.33
CA GLN A 137 11.83 11.68 -15.31
C GLN A 137 12.04 10.95 -16.63
N SER A 138 12.34 9.67 -16.62
CA SER A 138 12.49 8.85 -17.83
C SER A 138 11.16 8.75 -18.64
N HIS A 139 10.05 8.94 -18.00
CA HIS A 139 8.71 8.87 -18.61
C HIS A 139 8.21 10.22 -19.15
N LEU A 140 8.76 11.33 -18.65
CA LEU A 140 8.46 12.68 -19.12
C LEU A 140 9.35 13.13 -20.29
N MET A 141 10.38 12.38 -20.56
CA MET A 141 11.27 12.58 -21.70
C MET A 141 11.09 11.51 -22.78
#